data_c9de9e40e6cfc4cdb1740da77665d2f0
#
_entry.id   c9de9e40e6cfc4cdb1740da77665d2f0
#
_cell.length_a   1.000
_cell.length_b   1.000
_cell.length_c   1.000
_cell.angle_alpha   90.00
_cell.angle_beta   90.00
_cell.angle_gamma   90.00
#
_symmetry.space_group_name_H-M   'P 1'
#
loop_
_entity.id
_entity.type
_entity.pdbx_description
1 polymer ?
#
loop_
_entity_poly.entity_id
_entity_poly.type
_entity_poly.pdbx_seq_one_letter_code
_entity_poly.pdbx_strand_id
1 'polypeptide(L)'
;NPKQAYRLYSLVREFADFKGDERVFDLYTGTGTIALFVARGVKSVVGVEYVPEAIADANINAKINGIDNCKFYAGDMKDILTNDFVRENGGTPDVVIVDPPRAGMHSDVIDVLLNTASEKIVYVSCNPSTQARDILMLSSKYKLEKIRPVDMFPHTHHVENVALLTLKKEL
;
A
#
# COMPACT_ATOMS: atom_id res chain seq x y z
N ASN A 1 -8.69 -6.83 -16.39
CA ASN A 1 -7.74 -6.56 -17.48
C ASN A 1 -6.30 -6.83 -17.01
N PRO A 2 -5.76 -8.06 -17.21
CA PRO A 2 -4.44 -8.44 -16.69
C PRO A 2 -3.29 -7.53 -17.16
N LYS A 3 -3.36 -7.04 -18.39
CA LYS A 3 -2.33 -6.18 -18.97
C LYS A 3 -2.27 -4.81 -18.26
N GLN A 4 -3.43 -4.24 -17.95
CA GLN A 4 -3.50 -2.96 -17.24
C GLN A 4 -3.19 -3.13 -15.75
N ALA A 5 -3.60 -4.25 -15.14
CA ALA A 5 -3.20 -4.59 -13.77
C ALA A 5 -1.66 -4.67 -13.65
N TYR A 6 -1.01 -5.33 -14.60
CA TYR A 6 0.47 -5.38 -14.64
C TYR A 6 1.10 -3.99 -14.75
N ARG A 7 0.51 -3.10 -15.58
CA ARG A 7 0.98 -1.71 -15.69
C ARG A 7 0.84 -0.94 -14.38
N LEU A 8 -0.32 -1.09 -13.70
CA LEU A 8 -0.59 -0.47 -12.42
C LEU A 8 0.44 -0.91 -11.37
N TYR A 9 0.65 -2.23 -11.23
CA TYR A 9 1.59 -2.77 -10.26
C TYR A 9 3.05 -2.44 -10.60
N SER A 10 3.38 -2.38 -11.88
CA SER A 10 4.71 -1.93 -12.35
C SER A 10 4.95 -0.46 -11.97
N LEU A 11 3.93 0.38 -12.05
CA LEU A 11 4.00 1.77 -11.63
C LEU A 11 4.18 1.91 -10.10
N VAL A 12 3.54 1.05 -9.32
CA VAL A 12 3.77 0.98 -7.86
C VAL A 12 5.23 0.67 -7.57
N ARG A 13 5.83 -0.31 -8.25
CA ARG A 13 7.27 -0.64 -8.11
C ARG A 13 8.17 0.51 -8.55
N GLU A 14 7.86 1.16 -9.67
CA GLU A 14 8.60 2.33 -10.17
C GLU A 14 8.59 3.47 -9.15
N PHE A 15 7.43 3.79 -8.58
CA PHE A 15 7.30 4.87 -7.61
C PHE A 15 7.97 4.55 -6.28
N ALA A 16 7.86 3.32 -5.82
CA ALA A 16 8.53 2.86 -4.60
C ALA A 16 10.06 2.87 -4.74
N ASP A 17 10.56 2.59 -5.95
CA ASP A 17 12.00 2.54 -6.27
C ASP A 17 12.77 1.61 -5.33
N PHE A 18 12.33 0.36 -5.25
CA PHE A 18 12.91 -0.64 -4.37
C PHE A 18 14.37 -0.98 -4.73
N LYS A 19 15.21 -1.15 -3.72
CA LYS A 19 16.63 -1.53 -3.84
C LYS A 19 16.89 -2.99 -3.43
N GLY A 20 15.93 -3.62 -2.75
CA GLY A 20 15.97 -5.02 -2.37
C GLY A 20 15.97 -5.30 -0.86
N ASP A 21 16.20 -4.31 -0.04
CA ASP A 21 16.32 -4.43 1.41
C ASP A 21 15.17 -3.78 2.21
N GLU A 22 14.16 -3.25 1.50
CA GLU A 22 13.04 -2.57 2.12
C GLU A 22 12.10 -3.54 2.84
N ARG A 23 11.55 -3.06 3.95
CA ARG A 23 10.35 -3.58 4.59
C ARG A 23 9.16 -2.81 4.08
N VAL A 24 8.15 -3.52 3.61
CA VAL A 24 6.95 -2.94 3.00
C VAL A 24 5.72 -3.34 3.80
N PHE A 25 4.86 -2.39 4.10
CA PHE A 25 3.49 -2.68 4.54
C PHE A 25 2.52 -2.41 3.39
N ASP A 26 1.64 -3.36 3.11
CA ASP A 26 0.58 -3.28 2.11
C ASP A 26 -0.77 -3.24 2.82
N LEU A 27 -1.34 -2.06 2.96
CA LEU A 27 -2.60 -1.85 3.64
C LEU A 27 -3.76 -1.92 2.65
N TYR A 28 -4.87 -2.53 3.07
CA TYR A 28 -5.96 -2.95 2.18
C TYR A 28 -5.46 -3.97 1.15
N THR A 29 -4.68 -4.95 1.63
CA THR A 29 -3.94 -5.87 0.74
C THR A 29 -4.86 -6.80 -0.07
N GLY A 30 -6.13 -6.96 0.33
CA GLY A 30 -7.08 -7.85 -0.32
C GLY A 30 -6.55 -9.28 -0.35
N THR A 31 -6.53 -9.89 -1.54
CA THR A 31 -5.97 -11.24 -1.77
C THR A 31 -4.45 -11.25 -1.97
N GLY A 32 -3.77 -10.16 -1.58
CA GLY A 32 -2.32 -10.05 -1.60
C GLY A 32 -1.72 -9.71 -2.96
N THR A 33 -2.49 -9.22 -3.91
CA THR A 33 -2.03 -9.07 -5.30
C THR A 33 -0.84 -8.14 -5.44
N ILE A 34 -0.90 -6.93 -4.85
CA ILE A 34 0.21 -5.97 -4.90
C ILE A 34 1.37 -6.48 -4.05
N ALA A 35 1.08 -6.94 -2.80
CA ALA A 35 2.08 -7.50 -1.91
C ALA A 35 2.93 -8.57 -2.59
N LEU A 36 2.30 -9.55 -3.22
CA LEU A 36 2.98 -10.65 -3.91
C LEU A 36 3.75 -10.18 -5.15
N PHE A 37 3.21 -9.18 -5.87
CA PHE A 37 3.89 -8.62 -7.03
C PHE A 37 5.21 -7.92 -6.67
N VAL A 38 5.27 -7.23 -5.52
CA VAL A 38 6.48 -6.52 -5.09
C VAL A 38 7.44 -7.39 -4.27
N ALA A 39 6.96 -8.49 -3.70
CA ALA A 39 7.68 -9.32 -2.73
C ALA A 39 9.08 -9.74 -3.16
N ARG A 40 9.26 -10.09 -4.43
CA ARG A 40 10.56 -10.57 -4.95
C ARG A 40 11.62 -9.48 -5.06
N GLY A 41 11.23 -8.22 -4.93
CA GLY A 41 12.12 -7.07 -5.03
C GLY A 41 12.42 -6.38 -3.69
N VAL A 42 11.97 -6.95 -2.56
CA VAL A 42 12.07 -6.36 -1.23
C VAL A 42 12.47 -7.40 -0.18
N LYS A 43 12.87 -6.93 1.00
CA LYS A 43 13.22 -7.81 2.12
C LYS A 43 12.01 -8.56 2.66
N SER A 44 10.91 -7.85 2.93
CA SER A 44 9.69 -8.43 3.48
C SER A 44 8.47 -7.57 3.17
N VAL A 45 7.30 -8.21 3.13
CA VAL A 45 6.01 -7.54 3.00
C VAL A 45 5.09 -7.99 4.13
N VAL A 46 4.41 -7.05 4.75
CA VAL A 46 3.33 -7.28 5.69
C VAL A 46 2.04 -6.75 5.07
N GLY A 47 1.10 -7.63 4.80
CA GLY A 47 -0.23 -7.28 4.28
C GLY A 47 -1.27 -7.25 5.39
N VAL A 48 -2.09 -6.22 5.42
CA VAL A 48 -3.21 -6.08 6.38
C VAL A 48 -4.51 -5.86 5.61
N GLU A 49 -5.53 -6.64 5.96
CA GLU A 49 -6.86 -6.58 5.33
C GLU A 49 -7.94 -6.87 6.38
N TYR A 50 -9.06 -6.17 6.28
CA TYR A 50 -10.18 -6.35 7.20
C TYR A 50 -10.89 -7.70 7.02
N VAL A 51 -10.96 -8.22 5.78
CA VAL A 51 -11.72 -9.41 5.39
C VAL A 51 -10.88 -10.67 5.58
N PRO A 52 -11.21 -11.56 6.55
CA PRO A 52 -10.42 -12.76 6.83
C PRO A 52 -10.31 -13.73 5.64
N GLU A 53 -11.36 -13.85 4.84
CA GLU A 53 -11.38 -14.70 3.65
C GLU A 53 -10.37 -14.25 2.60
N ALA A 54 -10.22 -12.93 2.41
CA ALA A 54 -9.22 -12.38 1.51
C ALA A 54 -7.79 -12.69 2.01
N ILE A 55 -7.56 -12.65 3.32
CA ILE A 55 -6.26 -13.05 3.89
C ILE A 55 -6.00 -14.55 3.72
N ALA A 56 -7.01 -15.40 3.84
CA ALA A 56 -6.86 -16.83 3.54
C ALA A 56 -6.42 -17.03 2.08
N ASP A 57 -7.05 -16.33 1.15
CA ASP A 57 -6.68 -16.36 -0.27
C ASP A 57 -5.26 -15.79 -0.51
N ALA A 58 -4.88 -14.72 0.17
CA ALA A 58 -3.54 -14.15 0.08
C ALA A 58 -2.46 -15.15 0.49
N ASN A 59 -2.68 -15.92 1.56
CA ASN A 59 -1.76 -16.97 2.00
C ASN A 59 -1.69 -18.12 0.99
N ILE A 60 -2.81 -18.53 0.39
CA ILE A 60 -2.85 -19.55 -0.66
C ILE A 60 -2.08 -19.04 -1.89
N ASN A 61 -2.32 -17.81 -2.31
CA ASN A 61 -1.65 -17.19 -3.44
C ASN A 61 -0.12 -17.09 -3.22
N ALA A 62 0.31 -16.72 -2.02
CA ALA A 62 1.74 -16.71 -1.66
C ALA A 62 2.37 -18.09 -1.83
N LYS A 63 1.71 -19.12 -1.31
CA LYS A 63 2.18 -20.51 -1.41
C LYS A 63 2.26 -21.00 -2.85
N ILE A 64 1.23 -20.75 -3.66
CA ILE A 64 1.18 -21.16 -5.08
C ILE A 64 2.33 -20.49 -5.86
N ASN A 65 2.65 -19.23 -5.54
CA ASN A 65 3.69 -18.47 -6.23
C ASN A 65 5.10 -18.67 -5.62
N GLY A 66 5.26 -19.50 -4.60
CA GLY A 66 6.54 -19.76 -3.96
C GLY A 66 7.14 -18.51 -3.30
N ILE A 67 6.29 -17.65 -2.70
CA ILE A 67 6.68 -16.42 -2.01
C ILE A 67 6.61 -16.69 -0.51
N ASP A 68 7.72 -16.52 0.18
CA ASP A 68 7.91 -16.84 1.60
C ASP A 68 8.22 -15.62 2.49
N ASN A 69 8.43 -14.46 1.89
CA ASN A 69 8.73 -13.21 2.59
C ASN A 69 7.52 -12.29 2.78
N CYS A 70 6.30 -12.81 2.61
CA CYS A 70 5.05 -12.13 2.91
C CYS A 70 4.39 -12.70 4.17
N LYS A 71 3.87 -11.81 5.02
CA LYS A 71 3.01 -12.16 6.14
C LYS A 71 1.70 -11.40 6.01
N PHE A 72 0.57 -12.06 6.23
CA PHE A 72 -0.75 -11.46 6.07
C PHE A 72 -1.54 -11.54 7.37
N TYR A 73 -2.21 -10.45 7.73
CA TYR A 73 -2.98 -10.30 8.97
C TYR A 73 -4.38 -9.79 8.67
N ALA A 74 -5.39 -10.47 9.25
CA ALA A 74 -6.79 -10.07 9.15
C ALA A 74 -7.20 -9.19 10.34
N GLY A 75 -7.85 -8.08 10.08
CA GLY A 75 -8.44 -7.21 11.10
C GLY A 75 -8.47 -5.74 10.70
N ASP A 76 -9.04 -4.94 11.58
CA ASP A 76 -9.10 -3.49 11.37
C ASP A 76 -7.69 -2.88 11.50
N MET A 77 -7.30 -2.08 10.52
CA MET A 77 -5.94 -1.52 10.47
C MET A 77 -5.62 -0.65 11.67
N LYS A 78 -6.61 0.11 12.18
CA LYS A 78 -6.42 0.96 13.37
C LYS A 78 -6.13 0.15 14.64
N ASP A 79 -6.66 -1.09 14.70
CA ASP A 79 -6.48 -1.97 15.86
C ASP A 79 -5.21 -2.83 15.73
N ILE A 80 -4.83 -3.21 14.51
CA ILE A 80 -3.65 -4.04 14.23
C ILE A 80 -2.37 -3.21 14.26
N LEU A 81 -2.35 -2.05 13.61
CA LEU A 81 -1.14 -1.28 13.35
C LEU A 81 -0.67 -0.50 14.60
N THR A 82 -0.51 -1.21 15.69
CA THR A 82 0.05 -0.69 16.95
C THR A 82 1.58 -0.57 16.88
N ASN A 83 2.18 0.18 17.79
CA ASN A 83 3.64 0.26 17.92
C ASN A 83 4.26 -1.12 18.17
N ASP A 84 3.60 -1.98 18.93
CA ASP A 84 4.06 -3.35 19.21
C ASP A 84 4.04 -4.18 17.93
N PHE A 85 2.95 -4.13 17.17
CA PHE A 85 2.85 -4.81 15.87
C PHE A 85 3.96 -4.37 14.91
N VAL A 86 4.19 -3.07 14.78
CA VAL A 86 5.27 -2.51 13.94
C VAL A 86 6.63 -3.05 14.38
N ARG A 87 6.91 -3.04 15.70
CA ARG A 87 8.17 -3.56 16.25
C ARG A 87 8.35 -5.06 16.00
N GLU A 88 7.30 -5.86 16.20
CA GLU A 88 7.31 -7.32 15.99
C GLU A 88 7.48 -7.70 14.51
N ASN A 89 7.08 -6.83 13.60
CA ASN A 89 7.25 -7.01 12.15
C ASN A 89 8.50 -6.30 11.59
N GLY A 90 9.49 -6.03 12.43
CA GLY A 90 10.82 -5.57 12.01
C GLY A 90 11.04 -4.07 12.12
N GLY A 91 10.13 -3.33 12.74
CA GLY A 91 10.21 -1.89 12.92
C GLY A 91 9.44 -1.10 11.85
N THR A 92 9.61 0.20 11.84
CA THR A 92 8.98 1.09 10.85
C THR A 92 9.25 0.61 9.43
N PRO A 93 8.21 0.37 8.61
CA PRO A 93 8.42 0.01 7.21
C PRO A 93 9.04 1.18 6.44
N ASP A 94 9.89 0.86 5.47
CA ASP A 94 10.50 1.85 4.58
C ASP A 94 9.46 2.43 3.61
N VAL A 95 8.56 1.56 3.15
CA VAL A 95 7.48 1.92 2.23
C VAL A 95 6.17 1.36 2.71
N VAL A 96 5.12 2.18 2.69
CA VAL A 96 3.74 1.75 2.85
C VAL A 96 3.02 1.89 1.52
N ILE A 97 2.37 0.81 1.07
CA ILE A 97 1.46 0.83 -0.06
C ILE A 97 0.04 0.85 0.49
N VAL A 98 -0.82 1.69 -0.05
CA VAL A 98 -2.24 1.73 0.31
C VAL A 98 -3.10 1.67 -0.94
N ASP A 99 -4.12 0.82 -0.92
CA ASP A 99 -5.12 0.68 -1.99
C ASP A 99 -6.53 0.63 -1.37
N PRO A 100 -6.98 1.74 -0.77
CA PRO A 100 -8.23 1.77 -0.03
C PRO A 100 -9.46 1.68 -0.95
N PRO A 101 -10.64 1.39 -0.39
CA PRO A 101 -11.90 1.41 -1.12
C PRO A 101 -12.20 2.82 -1.66
N ARG A 102 -13.23 2.92 -2.49
CA ARG A 102 -13.63 4.14 -3.19
C ARG A 102 -13.88 5.35 -2.28
N ALA A 103 -14.26 5.11 -1.02
CA ALA A 103 -14.44 6.16 -0.01
C ALA A 103 -13.12 6.79 0.50
N GLY A 104 -11.98 6.21 0.14
CA GLY A 104 -10.67 6.59 0.65
C GLY A 104 -10.37 5.95 2.01
N MET A 105 -9.32 6.42 2.67
CA MET A 105 -8.93 5.94 3.98
C MET A 105 -9.79 6.57 5.09
N HIS A 106 -10.04 5.79 6.15
CA HIS A 106 -10.58 6.32 7.39
C HIS A 106 -9.55 7.22 8.08
N SER A 107 -10.01 8.25 8.81
CA SER A 107 -9.11 9.17 9.54
C SER A 107 -8.14 8.47 10.48
N ASP A 108 -8.58 7.40 11.14
CA ASP A 108 -7.73 6.61 12.05
C ASP A 108 -6.53 5.97 11.30
N VAL A 109 -6.73 5.55 10.04
CA VAL A 109 -5.64 5.00 9.21
C VAL A 109 -4.68 6.11 8.77
N ILE A 110 -5.19 7.30 8.47
CA ILE A 110 -4.36 8.48 8.22
C ILE A 110 -3.48 8.78 9.43
N ASP A 111 -4.06 8.78 10.64
CA ASP A 111 -3.32 9.01 11.88
C ASP A 111 -2.23 7.94 12.11
N VAL A 112 -2.54 6.68 11.82
CA VAL A 112 -1.54 5.59 11.86
C VAL A 112 -0.38 5.87 10.91
N LEU A 113 -0.65 6.27 9.67
CA LEU A 113 0.39 6.60 8.69
C LEU A 113 1.26 7.79 9.15
N LEU A 114 0.64 8.83 9.70
CA LEU A 114 1.35 9.99 10.24
C LEU A 114 2.22 9.62 11.45
N ASN A 115 1.75 8.72 12.30
CA ASN A 115 2.50 8.26 13.47
C ASN A 115 3.63 7.29 13.10
N THR A 116 3.38 6.39 12.16
CA THR A 116 4.40 5.42 11.67
C THR A 116 5.53 6.16 10.95
N ALA A 117 5.22 7.22 10.24
CA ALA A 117 6.16 8.10 9.56
C ALA A 117 7.17 7.36 8.68
N SER A 118 6.69 6.42 7.87
CA SER A 118 7.49 5.71 6.86
C SER A 118 8.05 6.69 5.82
N GLU A 119 9.21 6.37 5.26
CA GLU A 119 9.89 7.26 4.30
C GLU A 119 9.03 7.55 3.06
N LYS A 120 8.32 6.52 2.56
CA LYS A 120 7.48 6.62 1.36
C LYS A 120 6.09 6.02 1.59
N ILE A 121 5.10 6.64 0.97
CA ILE A 121 3.75 6.08 0.79
C ILE A 121 3.47 6.04 -0.71
N VAL A 122 3.09 4.86 -1.22
CA VAL A 122 2.56 4.69 -2.58
C VAL A 122 1.07 4.46 -2.46
N TYR A 123 0.29 5.42 -2.93
CA TYR A 123 -1.16 5.44 -2.80
C TYR A 123 -1.82 5.11 -4.14
N VAL A 124 -2.43 3.94 -4.24
CA VAL A 124 -3.28 3.51 -5.37
C VAL A 124 -4.73 3.85 -5.05
N SER A 125 -5.45 4.46 -5.98
CA SER A 125 -6.85 4.84 -5.75
C SER A 125 -7.68 4.74 -7.03
N CYS A 126 -8.89 4.21 -6.90
CA CYS A 126 -9.92 4.27 -7.96
C CYS A 126 -10.76 5.55 -7.91
N ASN A 127 -10.50 6.46 -6.97
CA ASN A 127 -11.23 7.71 -6.82
C ASN A 127 -10.27 8.89 -6.54
N PRO A 128 -9.91 9.69 -7.54
CA PRO A 128 -8.98 10.81 -7.38
C PRO A 128 -9.45 11.86 -6.35
N SER A 129 -10.76 12.05 -6.18
CA SER A 129 -11.28 13.05 -5.23
C SER A 129 -11.02 12.67 -3.78
N THR A 130 -11.29 11.41 -3.41
CA THR A 130 -10.99 10.92 -2.05
C THR A 130 -9.49 10.79 -1.82
N GLN A 131 -8.73 10.43 -2.85
CA GLN A 131 -7.27 10.42 -2.78
C GLN A 131 -6.71 11.83 -2.50
N ALA A 132 -7.22 12.86 -3.18
CA ALA A 132 -6.78 14.24 -2.96
C ALA A 132 -7.08 14.71 -1.52
N ARG A 133 -8.26 14.36 -0.98
CA ARG A 133 -8.62 14.61 0.42
C ARG A 133 -7.63 13.96 1.38
N ASP A 134 -7.34 12.68 1.19
CA ASP A 134 -6.44 11.93 2.06
C ASP A 134 -4.99 12.46 1.97
N ILE A 135 -4.54 12.80 0.77
CA ILE A 135 -3.22 13.44 0.56
C ILE A 135 -3.12 14.77 1.30
N LEU A 136 -4.19 15.56 1.28
CA LEU A 136 -4.24 16.81 2.06
C LEU A 136 -4.09 16.54 3.55
N MET A 137 -4.75 15.52 4.09
CA MET A 137 -4.63 15.13 5.50
C MET A 137 -3.20 14.64 5.83
N LEU A 138 -2.53 13.96 4.91
CA LEU A 138 -1.14 13.51 5.07
C LEU A 138 -0.11 14.64 4.91
N SER A 139 -0.50 15.78 4.35
CA SER A 139 0.41 16.87 3.97
C SER A 139 1.14 17.55 5.15
N SER A 140 0.69 17.31 6.38
CA SER A 140 1.40 17.76 7.58
C SER A 140 2.81 17.16 7.72
N LYS A 141 2.99 15.91 7.26
CA LYS A 141 4.28 15.20 7.31
C LYS A 141 4.79 14.75 5.93
N TYR A 142 3.94 14.66 4.93
CA TYR A 142 4.28 14.13 3.61
C TYR A 142 4.16 15.17 2.51
N LYS A 143 5.03 15.03 1.52
CA LYS A 143 5.02 15.80 0.28
C LYS A 143 4.59 14.90 -0.87
N LEU A 144 3.65 15.37 -1.68
CA LEU A 144 3.30 14.71 -2.95
C LEU A 144 4.43 14.93 -3.96
N GLU A 145 5.10 13.85 -4.37
CA GLU A 145 6.21 13.89 -5.32
C GLU A 145 5.76 13.64 -6.76
N LYS A 146 4.92 12.63 -6.95
CA LYS A 146 4.47 12.18 -8.26
C LYS A 146 3.02 11.72 -8.19
N ILE A 147 2.32 11.86 -9.31
CA ILE A 147 0.99 11.31 -9.52
C ILE A 147 0.84 10.88 -10.97
N ARG A 148 0.27 9.70 -11.19
CA ARG A 148 0.04 9.19 -12.54
C ARG A 148 -1.26 8.42 -12.63
N PRO A 149 -2.17 8.80 -13.54
CA PRO A 149 -3.38 8.04 -13.82
C PRO A 149 -3.06 6.80 -14.67
N VAL A 150 -3.84 5.75 -14.46
CA VAL A 150 -3.81 4.50 -15.23
C VAL A 150 -5.23 4.17 -15.66
N ASP A 151 -5.45 4.09 -16.96
CA ASP A 151 -6.73 3.70 -17.52
C ASP A 151 -6.89 2.17 -17.45
N MET A 152 -7.48 1.69 -16.37
CA MET A 152 -7.71 0.24 -16.13
C MET A 152 -8.86 -0.31 -16.96
N PHE A 153 -9.86 0.51 -17.25
CA PHE A 153 -11.09 0.13 -17.91
C PHE A 153 -11.43 1.12 -19.03
N PRO A 154 -10.71 1.02 -20.18
CA PRO A 154 -11.03 1.84 -21.36
C PRO A 154 -12.53 1.75 -21.67
N HIS A 155 -13.16 2.85 -22.01
CA HIS A 155 -14.61 3.01 -22.22
C HIS A 155 -15.46 3.16 -20.95
N THR A 156 -14.86 3.35 -19.77
CA THR A 156 -15.55 3.71 -18.53
C THR A 156 -15.00 5.03 -17.97
N HIS A 157 -15.68 5.59 -16.98
CA HIS A 157 -15.19 6.77 -16.24
C HIS A 157 -14.21 6.41 -15.10
N HIS A 158 -13.85 5.13 -14.99
CA HIS A 158 -13.00 4.65 -13.90
C HIS A 158 -11.53 4.74 -14.27
N VAL A 159 -10.83 5.62 -13.58
CA VAL A 159 -9.38 5.80 -13.70
C VAL A 159 -8.75 5.44 -12.37
N GLU A 160 -7.79 4.52 -12.39
CA GLU A 160 -6.90 4.30 -11.27
C GLU A 160 -5.84 5.39 -11.25
N ASN A 161 -5.41 5.79 -10.07
CA ASN A 161 -4.42 6.84 -9.90
C ASN A 161 -3.38 6.39 -8.87
N VAL A 162 -2.10 6.52 -9.23
CA VAL A 162 -0.99 6.19 -8.32
C VAL A 162 -0.29 7.47 -7.92
N ALA A 163 -0.15 7.70 -6.62
CA ALA A 163 0.57 8.82 -6.06
C ALA A 163 1.76 8.34 -5.22
N LEU A 164 2.87 9.04 -5.33
CA LEU A 164 4.04 8.88 -4.45
C LEU A 164 4.10 10.05 -3.49
N LEU A 165 4.10 9.74 -2.19
CA LEU A 165 4.35 10.69 -1.13
C LEU A 165 5.67 10.35 -0.43
N THR A 166 6.44 11.35 -0.09
CA THR A 166 7.68 11.22 0.68
C THR A 166 7.60 11.99 1.97
N LEU A 167 8.18 11.41 3.03
CA LEU A 167 8.26 12.05 4.32
C LEU A 167 9.09 13.34 4.20
N LYS A 168 8.56 14.45 4.70
CA LYS A 168 9.28 15.73 4.75
C LYS A 168 10.48 15.58 5.68
N LYS A 169 11.63 16.05 5.23
CA LYS A 169 12.79 16.17 6.11
C LYS A 169 12.52 17.31 7.11
N GLU A 170 12.73 17.05 8.37
CA GLU A 170 12.80 18.13 9.37
C GLU A 170 13.93 19.07 8.97
N LEU A 171 13.62 20.38 8.93
CA LEU A 171 14.62 21.42 8.67
C LEU A 171 15.46 21.65 9.93
#